data_347546b6f71bfc194f04cc525b7347d0
#
_entry.id   347546b6f71bfc194f04cc525b7347d0
#
_cell.length_a   1.000
_cell.length_b   1.000
_cell.length_c   1.000
_cell.angle_alpha   90.00
_cell.angle_beta   90.00
_cell.angle_gamma   90.00
#
_symmetry.space_group_name_H-M   'P 1'
#
loop_
_entity.id
_entity.type
_entity.pdbx_description
1 polymer ?
#
loop_
_entity_poly.entity_id
_entity_poly.type
_entity_poly.pdbx_seq_one_letter_code
_entity_poly.pdbx_strand_id
1 'polypeptide(L)'
;NKSSGTVGNPKRIPLTEESFQIFQKYNGPYRMGLIAKELGEDWINGRNMSVAESTAEKHFTKSGVSYGALSVKMIAEFRPYLELAFTSPDEAIFPEAETNTRYLHARFGLMDRDLTNMAANFLGYLMEILRYMEQNWELLVRDIEQGTIDPDIKMSEETRSSLLKKIKPMPERAQELREIFR
;
A
#
# COMPACT_ATOMS: atom_id res chain seq x y z
N ASN A 1 10.46 -10.90 15.42
CA ASN A 1 9.89 -11.13 14.10
C ASN A 1 9.27 -12.54 14.00
N LYS A 2 8.27 -12.72 13.15
CA LYS A 2 7.55 -13.99 12.95
C LYS A 2 7.63 -14.35 11.46
N SER A 3 8.05 -15.58 11.13
CA SER A 3 8.01 -16.10 9.77
C SER A 3 6.58 -16.48 9.35
N SER A 4 6.31 -16.62 8.04
CA SER A 4 4.99 -17.00 7.50
C SER A 4 4.49 -18.36 7.96
N GLY A 5 5.40 -19.31 8.29
CA GLY A 5 5.02 -20.64 8.74
C GLY A 5 4.40 -21.54 7.67
N THR A 6 4.70 -21.33 6.39
CA THR A 6 4.17 -22.08 5.25
C THR A 6 4.45 -23.60 5.34
N VAL A 7 5.51 -23.98 6.04
CA VAL A 7 5.86 -25.39 6.29
C VAL A 7 6.07 -25.58 7.80
N GLY A 8 4.98 -25.72 8.55
CA GLY A 8 5.01 -25.93 9.99
C GLY A 8 4.73 -24.66 10.81
N ASN A 9 5.07 -24.69 12.11
CA ASN A 9 4.81 -23.58 13.01
C ASN A 9 5.67 -22.36 12.67
N PRO A 10 5.10 -21.13 12.68
CA PRO A 10 5.86 -19.91 12.47
C PRO A 10 7.03 -19.77 13.44
N LYS A 11 8.22 -19.50 12.91
CA LYS A 11 9.41 -19.30 13.74
C LYS A 11 9.42 -17.88 14.27
N ARG A 12 9.84 -17.71 15.53
CA ARG A 12 10.13 -16.41 16.14
C ARG A 12 11.61 -16.12 15.96
N ILE A 13 11.92 -15.05 15.24
CA ILE A 13 13.31 -14.66 14.94
C ILE A 13 13.59 -13.40 15.73
N PRO A 14 14.56 -13.40 16.65
CA PRO A 14 14.98 -12.19 17.35
C PRO A 14 15.42 -11.13 16.36
N LEU A 15 15.08 -9.89 16.63
CA LEU A 15 15.50 -8.73 15.86
C LEU A 15 15.94 -7.68 16.87
N THR A 16 17.24 -7.40 16.93
CA THR A 16 17.78 -6.31 17.74
C THR A 16 17.59 -4.99 17.01
N GLU A 17 17.59 -3.90 17.75
CA GLU A 17 17.50 -2.56 17.14
C GLU A 17 18.69 -2.31 16.19
N GLU A 18 19.89 -2.70 16.60
CA GLU A 18 21.09 -2.60 15.78
C GLU A 18 20.97 -3.38 14.46
N SER A 19 20.51 -4.65 14.51
CA SER A 19 20.33 -5.45 13.29
C SER A 19 19.23 -4.89 12.38
N PHE A 20 18.20 -4.26 12.94
CA PHE A 20 17.15 -3.59 12.18
C PHE A 20 17.69 -2.32 11.49
N GLN A 21 18.46 -1.51 12.18
CA GLN A 21 19.10 -0.31 11.60
C GLN A 21 20.07 -0.68 10.47
N ILE A 22 20.87 -1.74 10.62
CA ILE A 22 21.74 -2.26 9.56
C ILE A 22 20.91 -2.69 8.36
N PHE A 23 19.82 -3.42 8.60
CA PHE A 23 18.92 -3.85 7.54
C PHE A 23 18.32 -2.65 6.77
N GLN A 24 17.81 -1.64 7.47
CA GLN A 24 17.27 -0.42 6.85
C GLN A 24 18.33 0.34 6.05
N LYS A 25 19.53 0.50 6.61
CA LYS A 25 20.61 1.28 5.99
C LYS A 25 21.12 0.67 4.70
N TYR A 26 21.20 -0.65 4.62
CA TYR A 26 21.85 -1.33 3.49
C TYR A 26 20.86 -2.02 2.54
N ASN A 27 19.84 -2.70 3.04
CA ASN A 27 18.96 -3.49 2.19
C ASN A 27 18.10 -2.63 1.26
N GLY A 28 17.42 -1.62 1.79
CA GLY A 28 16.56 -0.73 1.00
C GLY A 28 17.35 0.01 -0.07
N PRO A 29 18.33 0.85 0.29
CA PRO A 29 19.12 1.62 -0.67
C PRO A 29 19.87 0.76 -1.69
N TYR A 30 20.43 -0.40 -1.28
CA TYR A 30 21.11 -1.30 -2.20
C TYR A 30 20.16 -1.87 -3.26
N ARG A 31 18.98 -2.35 -2.84
CA ARG A 31 17.95 -2.85 -3.77
C ARG A 31 17.48 -1.76 -4.72
N MET A 32 17.20 -0.58 -4.20
CA MET A 32 16.77 0.58 -5.02
C MET A 32 17.84 0.95 -6.04
N GLY A 33 19.11 0.99 -5.62
CA GLY A 33 20.22 1.25 -6.53
C GLY A 33 20.37 0.21 -7.65
N LEU A 34 20.18 -1.08 -7.35
CA LEU A 34 20.19 -2.13 -8.37
C LEU A 34 19.04 -1.99 -9.36
N ILE A 35 17.82 -1.71 -8.86
CA ILE A 35 16.63 -1.54 -9.70
C ILE A 35 16.80 -0.30 -10.59
N ALA A 36 17.28 0.82 -10.03
CA ALA A 36 17.55 2.03 -10.81
C ALA A 36 18.56 1.80 -11.92
N LYS A 37 19.62 1.02 -11.64
CA LYS A 37 20.62 0.66 -12.63
C LYS A 37 20.03 -0.14 -13.80
N GLU A 38 19.08 -1.04 -13.54
CA GLU A 38 18.51 -1.93 -14.56
C GLU A 38 17.29 -1.32 -15.28
N LEU A 39 16.44 -0.57 -14.54
CA LEU A 39 15.18 -0.01 -15.06
C LEU A 39 15.21 1.49 -15.35
N GLY A 40 16.29 2.17 -14.98
CA GLY A 40 16.44 3.62 -15.09
C GLY A 40 15.96 4.39 -13.84
N GLU A 41 16.33 5.67 -13.80
CA GLU A 41 16.05 6.55 -12.67
C GLU A 41 14.56 6.93 -12.58
N ASP A 42 13.84 6.95 -13.70
CA ASP A 42 12.40 7.28 -13.75
C ASP A 42 11.57 6.35 -12.87
N TRP A 43 12.01 5.11 -12.71
CA TRP A 43 11.36 4.15 -11.83
C TRP A 43 11.39 4.60 -10.35
N ILE A 44 12.48 5.24 -9.89
CA ILE A 44 12.64 5.71 -8.50
C ILE A 44 11.96 7.06 -8.30
N ASN A 45 11.94 7.91 -9.32
CA ASN A 45 11.43 9.27 -9.22
C ASN A 45 9.90 9.34 -9.17
N GLY A 46 9.21 8.23 -9.51
CA GLY A 46 7.76 8.14 -9.39
C GLY A 46 7.31 7.56 -8.05
N ARG A 47 5.99 7.39 -7.94
CA ARG A 47 5.34 6.84 -6.74
C ARG A 47 5.02 5.36 -6.90
N ASN A 48 5.00 4.66 -5.79
CA ASN A 48 4.74 3.23 -5.72
C ASN A 48 3.33 2.96 -5.22
N MET A 49 2.58 2.08 -5.86
CA MET A 49 1.40 1.49 -5.28
C MET A 49 1.80 0.25 -4.47
N SER A 50 2.05 0.42 -3.20
CA SER A 50 2.37 -0.69 -2.30
C SER A 50 1.08 -1.33 -1.79
N VAL A 51 0.75 -2.51 -2.30
CA VAL A 51 -0.38 -3.30 -1.81
C VAL A 51 0.07 -4.06 -0.56
N ALA A 52 0.00 -3.36 0.56
CA ALA A 52 0.35 -3.88 1.88
C ALA A 52 -0.74 -3.47 2.88
N GLU A 53 -1.24 -4.42 3.62
CA GLU A 53 -2.13 -4.17 4.75
C GLU A 53 -1.38 -4.44 6.04
N SER A 54 -1.32 -3.45 6.91
CA SER A 54 -0.75 -3.58 8.24
C SER A 54 -1.85 -3.81 9.28
N THR A 55 -2.66 -4.86 9.09
CA THR A 55 -3.61 -5.33 10.10
C THR A 55 -2.88 -6.07 11.22
N ALA A 56 -1.93 -5.41 11.86
CA ALA A 56 -1.10 -6.08 12.84
C ALA A 56 -1.84 -6.17 14.17
N GLU A 57 -2.46 -7.31 14.44
CA GLU A 57 -2.63 -7.73 15.82
C GLU A 57 -1.28 -7.70 16.53
N LYS A 58 -1.16 -6.87 17.55
CA LYS A 58 0.05 -6.84 18.39
C LYS A 58 0.10 -8.12 19.21
N HIS A 59 1.01 -9.01 18.84
CA HIS A 59 1.29 -10.21 19.64
C HIS A 59 2.43 -9.92 20.61
N PHE A 60 2.34 -10.54 21.81
CA PHE A 60 3.38 -10.42 22.82
C PHE A 60 3.87 -11.80 23.26
N THR A 61 5.15 -11.90 23.58
CA THR A 61 5.72 -13.07 24.25
C THR A 61 5.27 -13.08 25.72
N LYS A 62 5.50 -14.20 26.42
CA LYS A 62 5.26 -14.29 27.88
C LYS A 62 6.04 -13.25 28.70
N SER A 63 7.19 -12.80 28.17
CA SER A 63 8.02 -11.75 28.77
C SER A 63 7.66 -10.33 28.33
N GLY A 64 6.56 -10.13 27.63
CA GLY A 64 6.08 -8.80 27.20
C GLY A 64 6.76 -8.25 25.95
N VAL A 65 7.63 -9.02 25.27
CA VAL A 65 8.26 -8.56 24.02
C VAL A 65 7.27 -8.71 22.86
N SER A 66 7.02 -7.62 22.14
CA SER A 66 6.15 -7.63 20.96
C SER A 66 6.78 -8.41 19.81
N TYR A 67 5.96 -9.11 19.02
CA TYR A 67 6.42 -9.79 17.81
C TYR A 67 5.36 -9.72 16.69
N GLY A 68 5.82 -9.75 15.44
CA GLY A 68 4.97 -9.65 14.26
C GLY A 68 5.76 -9.85 12.97
N ALA A 69 5.17 -9.51 11.83
CA ALA A 69 5.86 -9.51 10.56
C ALA A 69 6.87 -8.35 10.46
N LEU A 70 8.04 -8.60 9.86
CA LEU A 70 9.06 -7.57 9.67
C LEU A 70 8.56 -6.46 8.73
N SER A 71 7.82 -6.82 7.68
CA SER A 71 7.24 -5.87 6.72
C SER A 71 6.32 -4.84 7.40
N VAL A 72 5.55 -5.27 8.41
CA VAL A 72 4.69 -4.37 9.18
C VAL A 72 5.52 -3.36 9.97
N LYS A 73 6.61 -3.81 10.63
CA LYS A 73 7.52 -2.90 11.33
C LYS A 73 8.15 -1.91 10.35
N MET A 74 8.63 -2.39 9.20
CA MET A 74 9.27 -1.54 8.19
C MET A 74 8.33 -0.45 7.68
N ILE A 75 7.10 -0.81 7.30
CA ILE A 75 6.17 0.18 6.76
C ILE A 75 5.72 1.17 7.83
N ALA A 76 5.61 0.75 9.09
CA ALA A 76 5.30 1.64 10.22
C ALA A 76 6.38 2.70 10.44
N GLU A 77 7.66 2.36 10.28
CA GLU A 77 8.77 3.31 10.36
C GLU A 77 8.75 4.32 9.20
N PHE A 78 8.24 3.91 8.03
CA PHE A 78 8.07 4.78 6.86
C PHE A 78 6.80 5.64 6.91
N ARG A 79 5.91 5.45 7.90
CA ARG A 79 4.63 6.14 7.98
C ARG A 79 4.71 7.67 7.79
N PRO A 80 5.70 8.41 8.34
CA PRO A 80 5.82 9.85 8.11
C PRO A 80 6.12 10.26 6.66
N TYR A 81 6.58 9.33 5.84
CA TYR A 81 6.99 9.56 4.45
C TYR A 81 6.09 8.87 3.42
N LEU A 82 4.99 8.23 3.86
CA LEU A 82 4.13 7.45 2.97
C LEU A 82 3.61 8.29 1.81
N GLU A 83 3.12 9.49 2.06
CA GLU A 83 2.56 10.37 1.03
C GLU A 83 3.58 10.82 -0.03
N LEU A 84 4.88 10.75 0.27
CA LEU A 84 5.93 11.07 -0.69
C LEU A 84 6.26 9.89 -1.61
N ALA A 85 6.23 8.68 -1.09
CA ALA A 85 6.72 7.49 -1.78
C ALA A 85 5.60 6.60 -2.34
N PHE A 86 4.40 6.66 -1.74
CA PHE A 86 3.30 5.76 -2.07
C PHE A 86 2.07 6.51 -2.57
N THR A 87 1.36 5.89 -3.53
CA THR A 87 0.05 6.38 -3.97
C THR A 87 -1.04 6.03 -2.96
N SER A 88 -0.90 4.89 -2.29
CA SER A 88 -1.87 4.40 -1.32
C SER A 88 -1.89 5.26 -0.06
N PRO A 89 -3.06 5.71 0.40
CA PRO A 89 -3.16 6.51 1.60
C PRO A 89 -2.92 5.69 2.86
N ASP A 90 -2.66 6.38 3.98
CA ASP A 90 -2.43 5.76 5.29
C ASP A 90 -3.57 4.81 5.67
N GLU A 91 -4.80 5.18 5.37
CA GLU A 91 -6.02 4.41 5.64
C GLU A 91 -6.12 3.09 4.85
N ALA A 92 -5.40 2.97 3.74
CA ALA A 92 -5.29 1.71 2.99
C ALA A 92 -4.18 0.81 3.51
N ILE A 93 -3.10 1.42 4.02
CA ILE A 93 -1.91 0.70 4.52
C ILE A 93 -2.10 0.27 5.98
N PHE A 94 -2.77 1.10 6.79
CA PHE A 94 -3.14 0.83 8.19
C PHE A 94 -4.66 0.88 8.36
N PRO A 95 -5.39 -0.06 7.73
CA PRO A 95 -6.83 0.00 7.70
C PRO A 95 -7.46 -0.25 9.06
N GLU A 96 -8.56 0.43 9.32
CA GLU A 96 -9.51 0.03 10.34
C GLU A 96 -10.29 -1.22 9.90
N ALA A 97 -10.93 -1.88 10.86
CA ALA A 97 -11.79 -3.02 10.58
C ALA A 97 -12.84 -2.67 9.49
N GLU A 98 -13.11 -3.62 8.61
CA GLU A 98 -14.09 -3.51 7.50
C GLU A 98 -13.77 -2.50 6.40
N THR A 99 -12.60 -1.84 6.41
CA THR A 99 -12.19 -0.94 5.33
C THR A 99 -11.95 -1.70 4.03
N ASN A 100 -12.56 -1.27 2.93
CA ASN A 100 -12.30 -1.82 1.60
C ASN A 100 -10.96 -1.29 1.05
N THR A 101 -9.88 -1.94 1.45
CA THR A 101 -8.51 -1.56 1.07
C THR A 101 -8.25 -1.72 -0.43
N ARG A 102 -8.88 -2.71 -1.10
CA ARG A 102 -8.75 -2.90 -2.55
C ARG A 102 -9.25 -1.67 -3.31
N TYR A 103 -10.40 -1.14 -2.93
CA TYR A 103 -10.92 0.11 -3.50
C TYR A 103 -9.93 1.25 -3.29
N LEU A 104 -9.40 1.41 -2.08
CA LEU A 104 -8.47 2.51 -1.77
C LEU A 104 -7.18 2.40 -2.58
N HIS A 105 -6.53 1.23 -2.60
CA HIS A 105 -5.33 1.03 -3.41
C HIS A 105 -5.60 1.31 -4.90
N ALA A 106 -6.68 0.75 -5.45
CA ALA A 106 -7.05 0.94 -6.86
C ALA A 106 -7.33 2.41 -7.18
N ARG A 107 -8.19 3.08 -6.40
CA ARG A 107 -8.58 4.46 -6.62
C ARG A 107 -7.39 5.42 -6.56
N PHE A 108 -6.59 5.34 -5.49
CA PHE A 108 -5.47 6.25 -5.30
C PHE A 108 -4.32 5.95 -6.27
N GLY A 109 -4.13 4.69 -6.67
CA GLY A 109 -3.21 4.34 -7.75
C GLY A 109 -3.63 4.88 -9.10
N LEU A 110 -4.91 4.74 -9.48
CA LEU A 110 -5.42 5.22 -10.77
C LEU A 110 -5.45 6.75 -10.88
N MET A 111 -5.70 7.48 -9.79
CA MET A 111 -5.70 8.94 -9.84
C MET A 111 -4.30 9.56 -9.94
N ASP A 112 -3.26 8.82 -9.60
CA ASP A 112 -1.89 9.31 -9.57
C ASP A 112 -1.20 9.11 -10.92
N ARG A 113 -0.75 10.21 -11.55
CA ARG A 113 -0.01 10.18 -12.81
C ARG A 113 1.46 9.81 -12.64
N ASP A 114 1.99 9.96 -11.43
CA ASP A 114 3.39 9.64 -11.11
C ASP A 114 3.57 8.19 -10.63
N LEU A 115 2.53 7.35 -10.76
CA LEU A 115 2.61 5.92 -10.48
C LEU A 115 3.55 5.24 -11.49
N THR A 116 4.71 4.80 -11.04
CA THR A 116 5.71 4.12 -11.87
C THR A 116 5.83 2.64 -11.60
N ASN A 117 5.39 2.19 -10.43
CA ASN A 117 5.51 0.77 -10.08
C ASN A 117 4.46 0.33 -9.07
N MET A 118 4.19 -0.98 -9.07
CA MET A 118 3.32 -1.65 -8.12
C MET A 118 4.12 -2.70 -7.36
N ALA A 119 3.95 -2.78 -6.06
CA ALA A 119 4.63 -3.75 -5.21
C ALA A 119 3.68 -4.42 -4.23
N ALA A 120 3.91 -5.70 -3.98
CA ALA A 120 3.25 -6.47 -2.91
C ALA A 120 4.18 -7.58 -2.42
N ASN A 121 3.92 -8.11 -1.22
CA ASN A 121 4.66 -9.25 -0.69
C ASN A 121 4.39 -10.54 -1.46
N PHE A 122 3.22 -10.66 -2.08
CA PHE A 122 2.81 -11.83 -2.86
C PHE A 122 2.13 -11.38 -4.16
N LEU A 123 2.47 -12.03 -5.27
CA LEU A 123 1.89 -11.73 -6.59
C LEU A 123 0.35 -11.80 -6.59
N GLY A 124 -0.22 -12.70 -5.78
CA GLY A 124 -1.68 -12.83 -5.64
C GLY A 124 -2.38 -11.52 -5.29
N TYR A 125 -1.79 -10.72 -4.42
CA TYR A 125 -2.35 -9.41 -4.05
C TYR A 125 -2.36 -8.42 -5.22
N LEU A 126 -1.30 -8.38 -6.03
CA LEU A 126 -1.28 -7.55 -7.24
C LEU A 126 -2.35 -7.99 -8.23
N MET A 127 -2.49 -9.29 -8.44
CA MET A 127 -3.52 -9.84 -9.31
C MET A 127 -4.94 -9.52 -8.82
N GLU A 128 -5.17 -9.54 -7.51
CA GLU A 128 -6.45 -9.13 -6.92
C GLU A 128 -6.78 -7.66 -7.18
N ILE A 129 -5.80 -6.76 -7.03
CA ILE A 129 -6.00 -5.33 -7.30
C ILE A 129 -6.25 -5.08 -8.78
N LEU A 130 -5.49 -5.70 -9.69
CA LEU A 130 -5.72 -5.56 -11.12
C LEU A 130 -7.11 -6.05 -11.53
N ARG A 131 -7.52 -7.22 -11.05
CA ARG A 131 -8.90 -7.73 -11.28
C ARG A 131 -9.96 -6.82 -10.69
N TYR A 132 -9.71 -6.26 -9.51
CA TYR A 132 -10.62 -5.29 -8.90
C TYR A 132 -10.77 -4.04 -9.79
N MET A 133 -9.68 -3.52 -10.32
CA MET A 133 -9.69 -2.39 -11.26
C MET A 133 -10.49 -2.73 -12.52
N GLU A 134 -10.23 -3.88 -13.15
CA GLU A 134 -10.96 -4.34 -14.34
C GLU A 134 -12.46 -4.50 -14.11
N GLN A 135 -12.86 -5.05 -12.98
CA GLN A 135 -14.27 -5.31 -12.66
C GLN A 135 -15.03 -4.08 -12.19
N ASN A 136 -14.34 -3.07 -11.65
CA ASN A 136 -14.95 -1.90 -11.02
C ASN A 136 -14.50 -0.57 -11.65
N TRP A 137 -13.91 -0.60 -12.85
CA TRP A 137 -13.31 0.59 -13.44
C TRP A 137 -14.29 1.74 -13.64
N GLU A 138 -15.56 1.48 -13.98
CA GLU A 138 -16.57 2.51 -14.17
C GLU A 138 -16.86 3.26 -12.86
N LEU A 139 -16.99 2.53 -11.77
CA LEU A 139 -17.17 3.09 -10.43
C LEU A 139 -15.93 3.91 -10.01
N LEU A 140 -14.73 3.34 -10.19
CA LEU A 140 -13.48 4.01 -9.84
C LEU A 140 -13.30 5.31 -10.62
N VAL A 141 -13.54 5.28 -11.93
CA VAL A 141 -13.43 6.45 -12.82
C VAL A 141 -14.45 7.51 -12.48
N ARG A 142 -15.72 7.13 -12.22
CA ARG A 142 -16.76 8.07 -11.76
C ARG A 142 -16.36 8.76 -10.45
N ASP A 143 -15.88 8.01 -9.48
CA ASP A 143 -15.48 8.55 -8.18
C ASP A 143 -14.25 9.45 -8.27
N ILE A 144 -13.32 9.15 -9.19
CA ILE A 144 -12.17 10.03 -9.51
C ILE A 144 -12.66 11.31 -10.18
N GLU A 145 -13.55 11.21 -11.17
CA GLU A 145 -14.11 12.37 -11.87
C GLU A 145 -14.79 13.36 -10.94
N GLN A 146 -15.60 12.83 -10.02
CA GLN A 146 -16.43 13.62 -9.11
C GLN A 146 -15.68 14.04 -7.83
N GLY A 147 -14.54 13.43 -7.50
CA GLY A 147 -13.84 13.62 -6.24
C GLY A 147 -14.67 13.08 -5.05
N THR A 148 -15.34 11.96 -5.24
CA THR A 148 -16.20 11.32 -4.24
C THR A 148 -15.73 9.90 -3.90
N ILE A 149 -16.36 9.29 -2.92
CA ILE A 149 -16.28 7.88 -2.59
C ILE A 149 -17.69 7.35 -2.57
N ASP A 150 -17.95 6.33 -3.39
CA ASP A 150 -19.26 5.69 -3.45
C ASP A 150 -19.72 5.28 -2.02
N PRO A 151 -20.97 5.57 -1.64
CA PRO A 151 -21.48 5.29 -0.29
C PRO A 151 -21.47 3.81 0.08
N ASP A 152 -21.57 2.92 -0.91
CA ASP A 152 -21.57 1.46 -0.68
C ASP A 152 -20.16 0.89 -0.39
N ILE A 153 -19.13 1.71 -0.55
CA ILE A 153 -17.76 1.30 -0.19
C ILE A 153 -17.62 1.25 1.32
N LYS A 154 -17.37 0.05 1.84
CA LYS A 154 -17.26 -0.19 3.29
C LYS A 154 -16.03 0.49 3.88
N MET A 155 -16.24 1.30 4.88
CA MET A 155 -15.25 1.95 5.76
C MET A 155 -15.98 2.70 6.88
N SER A 156 -15.27 3.09 7.94
CA SER A 156 -15.84 3.95 8.98
C SER A 156 -16.10 5.37 8.46
N GLU A 157 -17.00 6.10 9.10
CA GLU A 157 -17.27 7.51 8.78
C GLU A 157 -16.05 8.40 9.04
N GLU A 158 -15.22 8.05 10.01
CA GLU A 158 -13.98 8.76 10.31
C GLU A 158 -12.98 8.58 9.16
N THR A 159 -12.75 7.34 8.71
CA THR A 159 -11.94 7.02 7.55
C THR A 159 -12.45 7.73 6.29
N ARG A 160 -13.76 7.68 6.03
CA ARG A 160 -14.39 8.35 4.88
C ARG A 160 -14.14 9.86 4.91
N SER A 161 -14.37 10.50 6.05
CA SER A 161 -14.16 11.93 6.23
C SER A 161 -12.70 12.35 6.07
N SER A 162 -11.77 11.51 6.52
CA SER A 162 -10.32 11.73 6.34
C SER A 162 -9.95 11.68 4.85
N LEU A 163 -10.40 10.65 4.14
CA LEU A 163 -10.12 10.46 2.72
C LEU A 163 -10.72 11.56 1.84
N LEU A 164 -11.96 12.00 2.13
CA LEU A 164 -12.61 13.08 1.37
C LEU A 164 -11.83 14.41 1.42
N LYS A 165 -11.04 14.66 2.45
CA LYS A 165 -10.14 15.82 2.53
C LYS A 165 -8.93 15.73 1.61
N LYS A 166 -8.54 14.51 1.23
CA LYS A 166 -7.36 14.21 0.39
C LYS A 166 -7.68 14.16 -1.11
N ILE A 167 -8.96 14.12 -1.48
CA ILE A 167 -9.39 13.92 -2.88
C ILE A 167 -10.07 15.17 -3.43
N LYS A 168 -9.95 15.33 -4.76
CA LYS A 168 -10.57 16.42 -5.52
C LYS A 168 -11.17 15.84 -6.81
N PRO A 169 -12.14 16.51 -7.44
CA PRO A 169 -12.60 16.15 -8.79
C PRO A 169 -11.43 16.19 -9.79
N MET A 170 -11.30 15.13 -10.59
CA MET A 170 -10.26 15.00 -11.62
C MET A 170 -10.86 14.56 -12.96
N PRO A 171 -11.68 15.41 -13.65
CA PRO A 171 -12.39 15.03 -14.87
C PRO A 171 -11.44 14.69 -16.03
N GLU A 172 -10.31 15.39 -16.17
CA GLU A 172 -9.31 15.07 -17.20
C GLU A 172 -8.68 13.69 -16.98
N ARG A 173 -8.31 13.37 -15.72
CA ARG A 173 -7.79 12.04 -15.41
C ARG A 173 -8.82 10.95 -15.63
N ALA A 174 -10.06 11.19 -15.29
CA ALA A 174 -11.15 10.25 -15.53
C ALA A 174 -11.35 9.99 -17.04
N GLN A 175 -11.19 11.01 -17.89
CA GLN A 175 -11.25 10.82 -19.35
C GLN A 175 -10.10 9.96 -19.86
N GLU A 176 -8.87 10.21 -19.45
CA GLU A 176 -7.70 9.37 -19.78
C GLU A 176 -7.93 7.90 -19.38
N LEU A 177 -8.45 7.67 -18.18
CA LEU A 177 -8.72 6.32 -17.70
C LEU A 177 -9.80 5.61 -18.49
N ARG A 178 -10.85 6.32 -18.95
CA ARG A 178 -11.88 5.75 -19.85
C ARG A 178 -11.30 5.29 -21.18
N GLU A 179 -10.28 5.96 -21.69
CA GLU A 179 -9.59 5.56 -22.92
C GLU A 179 -8.72 4.31 -22.72
N ILE A 180 -8.14 4.16 -21.52
CA ILE A 180 -7.31 2.99 -21.17
C ILE A 180 -8.15 1.73 -20.96
N PHE A 181 -9.33 1.86 -20.32
CA PHE A 181 -10.19 0.71 -19.98
C PHE A 181 -11.17 0.28 -21.08
N ARG A 182 -11.29 1.03 -22.17
CA ARG A 182 -12.10 0.68 -23.36
C ARG A 182 -11.35 -0.23 -24.31
#